data_dde3b749d8f008ae91aadc75278072a5
#
_entry.id   dde3b749d8f008ae91aadc75278072a5
#
_cell.length_a   1.000
_cell.length_b   1.000
_cell.length_c   1.000
_cell.angle_alpha   90.00
_cell.angle_beta   90.00
_cell.angle_gamma   90.00
#
_symmetry.space_group_name_H-M   'P 1'
#
loop_
_entity.id
_entity.type
_entity.pdbx_description
1 polymer ?
#
loop_
_entity_poly.entity_id
_entity_poly.type
_entity_poly.pdbx_seq_one_letter_code
_entity_poly.pdbx_strand_id
1 'polypeptide(L)'
;MKDLNQCRAELDVIDAQLVRLFEKRMQVVRDVARYKQAHNMNILDSSRENAVLESRAAQLQEEVLKKPLTDLFREMMRLSREEQRRYLDTLNTTQSAAYNGIPGAFSESAVVGFFGRDCERLHYKTFEEVFAAVASGETKYGVLPVENSSSGSINLVYDLLGRYACHIVGEQLVRVEHCLLGVPGAKLEDIRTVYSHEQGFAQCPVFLGQHPEWVTTPYLNTAIAARHVAELGDRSNAAIASRLAAEHYGLEIIKPDIHSYQGNHTRFIVVSASPVSIGVPDKATSTFVVRHERGSLMRALSSFAAMGMNLTHIESRPLHENNWEYCFYVDLTGKIEESTLRILMESLAKDCERCRLLGAYKAAKE
;
A
#
# COMPACT_ATOMS: atom_id res chain seq x y z
N MET A 1 8.03 3.00 58.08
CA MET A 1 7.39 2.57 56.84
C MET A 1 7.04 3.83 56.08
N LYS A 2 7.42 3.96 54.81
CA LYS A 2 7.02 5.11 53.97
C LYS A 2 5.50 5.05 53.75
N ASP A 3 4.83 6.20 53.74
CA ASP A 3 3.43 6.26 53.39
C ASP A 3 3.25 6.11 51.85
N LEU A 4 2.01 5.84 51.41
CA LEU A 4 1.71 5.61 50.00
C LEU A 4 2.04 6.82 49.10
N ASN A 5 1.84 8.05 49.60
CA ASN A 5 2.09 9.26 48.85
C ASN A 5 3.61 9.51 48.63
N GLN A 6 4.41 9.21 49.67
CA GLN A 6 5.88 9.23 49.56
C GLN A 6 6.37 8.21 48.54
N CYS A 7 5.81 6.96 48.55
CA CYS A 7 6.18 5.96 47.55
C CYS A 7 5.81 6.40 46.12
N ARG A 8 4.64 6.98 45.92
CA ARG A 8 4.19 7.50 44.62
C ARG A 8 5.12 8.62 44.12
N ALA A 9 5.45 9.59 44.99
CA ALA A 9 6.34 10.69 44.63
C ALA A 9 7.75 10.20 44.23
N GLU A 10 8.28 9.17 44.90
CA GLU A 10 9.54 8.55 44.49
C GLU A 10 9.46 7.84 43.16
N LEU A 11 8.35 7.11 42.89
CA LEU A 11 8.09 6.48 41.60
C LEU A 11 8.01 7.51 40.48
N ASP A 12 7.29 8.63 40.68
CA ASP A 12 7.18 9.70 39.68
C ASP A 12 8.56 10.27 39.29
N VAL A 13 9.48 10.42 40.26
CA VAL A 13 10.85 10.85 39.97
C VAL A 13 11.63 9.81 39.18
N ILE A 14 11.50 8.53 39.50
CA ILE A 14 12.15 7.43 38.77
C ILE A 14 11.60 7.35 37.35
N ASP A 15 10.29 7.42 37.17
CA ASP A 15 9.63 7.36 35.88
C ASP A 15 10.06 8.54 34.97
N ALA A 16 10.18 9.75 35.54
CA ALA A 16 10.71 10.90 34.81
C ALA A 16 12.16 10.69 34.32
N GLN A 17 12.99 10.00 35.10
CA GLN A 17 14.35 9.62 34.68
C GLN A 17 14.31 8.55 33.59
N LEU A 18 13.45 7.55 33.70
CA LEU A 18 13.27 6.51 32.68
C LEU A 18 12.86 7.10 31.34
N VAL A 19 11.92 8.06 31.31
CA VAL A 19 11.52 8.78 30.08
C VAL A 19 12.72 9.45 29.41
N ARG A 20 13.51 10.22 30.18
CA ARG A 20 14.69 10.91 29.65
C ARG A 20 15.76 9.93 29.11
N LEU A 21 15.98 8.83 29.83
CA LEU A 21 16.92 7.78 29.40
C LEU A 21 16.43 7.05 28.16
N PHE A 22 15.14 6.81 28.05
CA PHE A 22 14.52 6.22 26.86
C PHE A 22 14.70 7.13 25.63
N GLU A 23 14.39 8.41 25.74
CA GLU A 23 14.60 9.38 24.66
C GLU A 23 16.07 9.44 24.21
N LYS A 24 16.99 9.55 25.16
CA LYS A 24 18.43 9.54 24.89
C LYS A 24 18.87 8.25 24.20
N ARG A 25 18.33 7.12 24.63
CA ARG A 25 18.61 5.82 24.02
C ARG A 25 18.12 5.78 22.58
N MET A 26 16.91 6.31 22.26
CA MET A 26 16.38 6.36 20.90
C MET A 26 17.21 7.28 19.99
N GLN A 27 17.79 8.36 20.51
CA GLN A 27 18.75 9.18 19.75
C GLN A 27 19.99 8.37 19.33
N VAL A 28 20.60 7.63 20.25
CA VAL A 28 21.76 6.77 19.95
C VAL A 28 21.37 5.64 18.97
N VAL A 29 20.17 5.12 19.06
CA VAL A 29 19.64 4.10 18.14
C VAL A 29 19.58 4.61 16.69
N ARG A 30 19.28 5.90 16.47
CA ARG A 30 19.32 6.54 15.15
C ARG A 30 20.76 6.64 14.61
N ASP A 31 21.72 6.95 15.46
CA ASP A 31 23.14 6.97 15.05
C ASP A 31 23.64 5.57 14.69
N VAL A 32 23.22 4.54 15.43
CA VAL A 32 23.49 3.13 15.09
C VAL A 32 22.88 2.77 13.74
N ALA A 33 21.67 3.26 13.45
CA ALA A 33 21.01 3.02 12.16
C ALA A 33 21.82 3.58 10.99
N ARG A 34 22.29 4.85 11.11
CA ARG A 34 23.17 5.48 10.09
C ARG A 34 24.44 4.67 9.86
N TYR A 35 25.09 4.25 10.95
CA TYR A 35 26.31 3.47 10.87
C TYR A 35 26.09 2.15 10.14
N LYS A 36 25.02 1.42 10.52
CA LYS A 36 24.67 0.13 9.87
C LYS A 36 24.36 0.30 8.38
N GLN A 37 23.62 1.33 8.01
CA GLN A 37 23.32 1.64 6.61
C GLN A 37 24.61 1.91 5.81
N ALA A 38 25.50 2.76 6.34
CA ALA A 38 26.76 3.10 5.67
C ALA A 38 27.71 1.89 5.49
N HIS A 39 27.54 0.84 6.29
CA HIS A 39 28.40 -0.36 6.27
C HIS A 39 27.65 -1.61 5.78
N ASN A 40 26.47 -1.48 5.17
CA ASN A 40 25.63 -2.59 4.68
C ASN A 40 25.36 -3.68 5.74
N MET A 41 25.15 -3.28 7.00
CA MET A 41 24.91 -4.19 8.12
C MET A 41 23.40 -4.37 8.35
N ASN A 42 22.98 -5.58 8.72
CA ASN A 42 21.59 -5.85 9.09
C ASN A 42 21.17 -5.11 10.37
N ILE A 43 19.91 -4.65 10.41
CA ILE A 43 19.34 -4.03 11.62
C ILE A 43 19.34 -5.01 12.78
N LEU A 44 18.90 -6.27 12.55
CA LEU A 44 18.92 -7.33 13.55
C LEU A 44 20.34 -7.90 13.70
N ASP A 45 20.84 -7.87 14.93
CA ASP A 45 22.06 -8.55 15.36
C ASP A 45 21.73 -9.41 16.58
N SER A 46 21.34 -10.64 16.33
CA SER A 46 20.88 -11.57 17.38
C SER A 46 21.99 -11.90 18.39
N SER A 47 23.26 -11.96 17.95
CA SER A 47 24.39 -12.24 18.83
C SER A 47 24.61 -11.10 19.83
N ARG A 48 24.55 -9.87 19.34
CA ARG A 48 24.66 -8.66 20.18
C ARG A 48 23.49 -8.52 21.13
N GLU A 49 22.25 -8.80 20.66
CA GLU A 49 21.06 -8.73 21.51
C GLU A 49 21.13 -9.71 22.68
N ASN A 50 21.52 -10.96 22.44
CA ASN A 50 21.70 -11.96 23.49
C ASN A 50 22.79 -11.56 24.49
N ALA A 51 23.95 -11.09 24.01
CA ALA A 51 25.03 -10.62 24.88
C ALA A 51 24.59 -9.43 25.78
N VAL A 52 23.75 -8.54 25.27
CA VAL A 52 23.18 -7.43 26.06
C VAL A 52 22.24 -7.97 27.13
N LEU A 53 21.35 -8.90 26.81
CA LEU A 53 20.42 -9.49 27.79
C LEU A 53 21.16 -10.17 28.94
N GLU A 54 22.16 -10.98 28.63
CA GLU A 54 22.99 -11.66 29.63
C GLU A 54 23.76 -10.67 30.50
N SER A 55 24.42 -9.69 29.87
CA SER A 55 25.18 -8.64 30.60
C SER A 55 24.31 -7.81 31.54
N ARG A 56 23.07 -7.48 31.14
CA ARG A 56 22.16 -6.68 32.01
C ARG A 56 21.57 -7.52 33.12
N ALA A 57 21.18 -8.76 32.85
CA ALA A 57 20.73 -9.69 33.87
C ALA A 57 21.78 -9.95 34.95
N ALA A 58 23.06 -10.00 34.58
CA ALA A 58 24.18 -10.20 35.51
C ALA A 58 24.44 -8.99 36.46
N GLN A 59 23.92 -7.80 36.13
CA GLN A 59 24.07 -6.59 36.97
C GLN A 59 23.04 -6.51 38.11
N LEU A 60 22.00 -7.37 38.09
CA LEU A 60 20.99 -7.39 39.14
C LEU A 60 21.50 -8.10 40.38
N GLN A 61 21.20 -7.52 41.54
CA GLN A 61 21.43 -8.15 42.83
C GLN A 61 20.33 -9.13 43.23
N GLU A 62 19.08 -8.83 42.81
CA GLU A 62 17.92 -9.65 43.11
C GLU A 62 17.60 -10.62 41.97
N GLU A 63 17.76 -11.91 42.21
CA GLU A 63 17.55 -12.99 41.23
C GLU A 63 16.13 -13.00 40.64
N VAL A 64 15.13 -12.68 41.46
CA VAL A 64 13.68 -12.69 41.11
C VAL A 64 13.37 -11.63 40.03
N LEU A 65 14.17 -10.57 39.93
CA LEU A 65 13.99 -9.48 38.96
C LEU A 65 14.66 -9.75 37.60
N LYS A 66 15.44 -10.81 37.46
CA LYS A 66 16.16 -11.11 36.19
C LYS A 66 15.20 -11.33 35.03
N LYS A 67 14.16 -12.13 35.22
CA LYS A 67 13.17 -12.40 34.18
C LYS A 67 12.41 -11.11 33.75
N PRO A 68 11.78 -10.36 34.66
CA PRO A 68 11.15 -9.06 34.33
C PRO A 68 12.08 -8.09 33.61
N LEU A 69 13.35 -7.97 34.04
CA LEU A 69 14.31 -7.11 33.39
C LEU A 69 14.64 -7.59 31.95
N THR A 70 14.82 -8.88 31.78
CA THR A 70 15.09 -9.46 30.44
C THR A 70 13.94 -9.20 29.49
N ASP A 71 12.69 -9.33 29.94
CA ASP A 71 11.51 -9.07 29.11
C ASP A 71 11.39 -7.59 28.75
N LEU A 72 11.68 -6.67 29.68
CA LEU A 72 11.75 -5.24 29.43
C LEU A 72 12.82 -4.91 28.38
N PHE A 73 14.03 -5.49 28.48
CA PHE A 73 15.09 -5.23 27.50
C PHE A 73 14.81 -5.82 26.14
N ARG A 74 14.12 -6.96 26.02
CA ARG A 74 13.62 -7.51 24.74
C ARG A 74 12.69 -6.53 24.05
N GLU A 75 11.74 -5.97 24.80
CA GLU A 75 10.81 -4.99 24.26
C GLU A 75 11.53 -3.69 23.86
N MET A 76 12.44 -3.20 24.65
CA MET A 76 13.27 -2.04 24.27
C MET A 76 14.10 -2.28 23.00
N MET A 77 14.59 -3.50 22.77
CA MET A 77 15.32 -3.82 21.54
C MET A 77 14.37 -3.92 20.34
N ARG A 78 13.17 -4.47 20.52
CA ARG A 78 12.12 -4.48 19.50
C ARG A 78 11.80 -3.05 19.05
N LEU A 79 11.50 -2.16 20.01
CA LEU A 79 11.25 -0.74 19.75
C LEU A 79 12.44 -0.03 19.09
N SER A 80 13.66 -0.41 19.45
CA SER A 80 14.87 0.15 18.82
C SER A 80 15.04 -0.26 17.39
N ARG A 81 14.69 -1.50 17.01
CA ARG A 81 14.70 -1.93 15.60
C ARG A 81 13.65 -1.19 14.79
N GLU A 82 12.47 -0.97 15.36
CA GLU A 82 11.42 -0.18 14.71
C GLU A 82 11.84 1.27 14.49
N GLU A 83 12.46 1.89 15.50
CA GLU A 83 12.98 3.26 15.37
C GLU A 83 14.12 3.35 14.35
N GLN A 84 15.01 2.35 14.28
CA GLN A 84 16.03 2.29 13.23
C GLN A 84 15.40 2.26 11.84
N ARG A 85 14.42 1.39 11.61
CA ARG A 85 13.71 1.31 10.32
C ARG A 85 13.04 2.64 9.98
N ARG A 86 12.23 3.15 10.91
CA ARG A 86 11.52 4.43 10.73
C ARG A 86 12.48 5.56 10.39
N TYR A 87 13.61 5.64 11.09
CA TYR A 87 14.59 6.70 10.88
C TYR A 87 15.31 6.56 9.54
N LEU A 88 15.71 5.36 9.14
CA LEU A 88 16.30 5.11 7.82
C LEU A 88 15.32 5.44 6.69
N ASP A 89 14.04 5.15 6.88
CA ASP A 89 13.00 5.53 5.93
C ASP A 89 12.89 7.06 5.75
N THR A 90 13.14 7.84 6.79
CA THR A 90 13.19 9.32 6.69
C THR A 90 14.46 9.86 6.03
N LEU A 91 15.57 9.10 6.08
CA LEU A 91 16.83 9.49 5.43
C LEU A 91 16.88 9.15 3.94
N ASN A 92 16.17 8.13 3.52
CA ASN A 92 16.00 7.78 2.12
C ASN A 92 15.03 8.76 1.46
N THR A 93 15.51 9.96 1.16
CA THR A 93 14.72 11.06 0.60
C THR A 93 14.18 10.77 -0.79
N THR A 94 14.69 9.79 -1.50
CA THR A 94 14.15 9.36 -2.80
C THR A 94 13.27 8.13 -2.59
N GLN A 95 11.97 8.35 -2.40
CA GLN A 95 11.00 7.26 -2.47
C GLN A 95 10.89 6.86 -3.94
N SER A 96 11.19 5.60 -4.26
CA SER A 96 10.96 5.04 -5.59
C SER A 96 9.72 4.15 -5.59
N ALA A 97 8.87 4.31 -6.59
CA ALA A 97 7.66 3.52 -6.75
C ALA A 97 7.52 3.01 -8.19
N ALA A 98 7.34 1.70 -8.31
CA ALA A 98 6.99 1.03 -9.54
C ALA A 98 5.49 1.14 -9.80
N TYR A 99 5.08 1.33 -11.05
CA TYR A 99 3.67 1.28 -11.45
C TYR A 99 3.53 0.67 -12.85
N ASN A 100 2.36 0.13 -13.17
CA ASN A 100 2.10 -0.42 -14.49
C ASN A 100 1.59 0.65 -15.45
N GLY A 101 1.99 0.55 -16.72
CA GLY A 101 1.58 1.46 -17.79
C GLY A 101 2.75 2.31 -18.30
N ILE A 102 2.45 3.51 -18.77
CA ILE A 102 3.42 4.50 -19.24
C ILE A 102 3.16 5.84 -18.53
N PRO A 103 4.07 6.83 -18.63
CA PRO A 103 3.81 8.17 -18.11
C PRO A 103 2.45 8.72 -18.56
N GLY A 104 1.71 9.34 -17.63
CA GLY A 104 0.34 9.82 -17.86
C GLY A 104 -0.77 8.81 -17.58
N ALA A 105 -0.46 7.54 -17.22
CA ALA A 105 -1.46 6.56 -16.81
C ALA A 105 -2.08 6.89 -15.43
N PHE A 106 -3.31 6.40 -15.16
CA PHE A 106 -3.95 6.55 -13.84
C PHE A 106 -3.15 5.87 -12.72
N SER A 107 -2.36 4.83 -13.03
CA SER A 107 -1.43 4.22 -12.06
C SER A 107 -0.34 5.20 -11.62
N GLU A 108 0.18 6.04 -12.52
CA GLU A 108 1.10 7.11 -12.14
C GLU A 108 0.40 8.18 -11.28
N SER A 109 -0.84 8.52 -11.60
CA SER A 109 -1.64 9.43 -10.76
C SER A 109 -1.80 8.90 -9.34
N ALA A 110 -1.91 7.56 -9.16
CA ALA A 110 -1.93 6.94 -7.85
C ALA A 110 -0.58 7.09 -7.12
N VAL A 111 0.56 6.94 -7.82
CA VAL A 111 1.88 7.19 -7.23
C VAL A 111 2.00 8.64 -6.77
N VAL A 112 1.62 9.60 -7.64
CA VAL A 112 1.67 11.03 -7.30
C VAL A 112 0.74 11.37 -6.14
N GLY A 113 -0.47 10.78 -6.10
CA GLY A 113 -1.45 10.99 -5.03
C GLY A 113 -0.96 10.50 -3.68
N PHE A 114 -0.26 9.36 -3.64
CA PHE A 114 0.20 8.74 -2.40
C PHE A 114 1.54 9.30 -1.91
N PHE A 115 2.53 9.47 -2.80
CA PHE A 115 3.91 9.83 -2.46
C PHE A 115 4.26 11.30 -2.75
N GLY A 116 3.43 12.01 -3.52
CA GLY A 116 3.75 13.34 -4.02
C GLY A 116 4.54 13.32 -5.33
N ARG A 117 4.77 14.53 -5.88
CA ARG A 117 5.42 14.70 -7.21
C ARG A 117 6.92 14.39 -7.20
N ASP A 118 7.58 14.45 -6.04
CA ASP A 118 9.03 14.25 -5.89
C ASP A 118 9.44 12.76 -5.80
N CYS A 119 8.47 11.84 -5.78
CA CYS A 119 8.72 10.40 -5.81
C CYS A 119 9.31 10.00 -7.17
N GLU A 120 10.40 9.23 -7.15
CA GLU A 120 10.93 8.58 -8.36
C GLU A 120 9.92 7.55 -8.86
N ARG A 121 9.49 7.66 -10.11
CA ARG A 121 8.43 6.85 -10.71
C ARG A 121 9.00 5.98 -11.81
N LEU A 122 8.99 4.66 -11.60
CA LEU A 122 9.45 3.68 -12.59
C LEU A 122 8.24 2.94 -13.16
N HIS A 123 8.11 2.97 -14.47
CA HIS A 123 6.98 2.35 -15.17
C HIS A 123 7.36 1.00 -15.76
N TYR A 124 6.42 0.07 -15.67
CA TYR A 124 6.56 -1.29 -16.17
C TYR A 124 5.35 -1.66 -17.03
N LYS A 125 5.52 -2.64 -17.92
CA LYS A 125 4.47 -3.03 -18.87
C LYS A 125 3.38 -3.84 -18.22
N THR A 126 3.72 -4.68 -17.25
CA THR A 126 2.81 -5.63 -16.62
C THR A 126 2.76 -5.45 -15.11
N PHE A 127 1.68 -5.92 -14.46
CA PHE A 127 1.59 -5.97 -13.01
C PHE A 127 2.66 -6.88 -12.40
N GLU A 128 2.99 -7.99 -13.07
CA GLU A 128 4.00 -8.94 -12.59
C GLU A 128 5.39 -8.31 -12.54
N GLU A 129 5.77 -7.49 -13.53
CA GLU A 129 7.03 -6.74 -13.52
C GLU A 129 7.10 -5.74 -12.34
N VAL A 130 5.97 -5.11 -11.97
CA VAL A 130 5.90 -4.23 -10.78
C VAL A 130 6.18 -5.03 -9.51
N PHE A 131 5.53 -6.19 -9.33
CA PHE A 131 5.77 -7.06 -8.19
C PHE A 131 7.23 -7.57 -8.15
N ALA A 132 7.79 -7.95 -9.30
CA ALA A 132 9.18 -8.41 -9.42
C ALA A 132 10.17 -7.30 -9.03
N ALA A 133 9.96 -6.05 -9.49
CA ALA A 133 10.81 -4.91 -9.14
C ALA A 133 10.79 -4.62 -7.63
N VAL A 134 9.62 -4.74 -6.98
CA VAL A 134 9.52 -4.61 -5.52
C VAL A 134 10.19 -5.77 -4.80
N ALA A 135 9.97 -7.01 -5.24
CA ALA A 135 10.53 -8.20 -4.61
C ALA A 135 12.06 -8.26 -4.73
N SER A 136 12.63 -7.78 -5.84
CA SER A 136 14.07 -7.69 -6.06
C SER A 136 14.74 -6.52 -5.30
N GLY A 137 13.93 -5.56 -4.83
CA GLY A 137 14.44 -4.33 -4.20
C GLY A 137 14.90 -3.26 -5.21
N GLU A 138 14.60 -3.41 -6.49
CA GLU A 138 14.84 -2.40 -7.54
C GLU A 138 14.04 -1.13 -7.26
N THR A 139 12.80 -1.30 -6.74
CA THR A 139 11.99 -0.21 -6.22
C THR A 139 11.57 -0.50 -4.78
N LYS A 140 11.41 0.56 -3.99
CA LYS A 140 10.96 0.42 -2.60
C LYS A 140 9.48 0.05 -2.52
N TYR A 141 8.67 0.59 -3.42
CA TYR A 141 7.22 0.41 -3.44
C TYR A 141 6.71 0.03 -4.83
N GLY A 142 5.56 -0.65 -4.86
CA GLY A 142 4.77 -0.88 -6.06
C GLY A 142 3.36 -0.35 -5.88
N VAL A 143 2.80 0.28 -6.91
CA VAL A 143 1.43 0.82 -6.90
C VAL A 143 0.62 0.10 -7.97
N LEU A 144 -0.42 -0.63 -7.55
CA LEU A 144 -1.18 -1.53 -8.41
C LEU A 144 -2.69 -1.35 -8.21
N PRO A 145 -3.49 -1.30 -9.27
CA PRO A 145 -4.95 -1.21 -9.16
C PRO A 145 -5.52 -2.56 -8.72
N VAL A 146 -6.39 -2.57 -7.73
CA VAL A 146 -7.06 -3.80 -7.25
C VAL A 146 -8.54 -3.83 -7.56
N GLU A 147 -9.16 -2.67 -7.70
CA GLU A 147 -10.60 -2.56 -7.90
C GLU A 147 -10.95 -1.25 -8.60
N ASN A 148 -11.94 -1.30 -9.47
CA ASN A 148 -12.56 -0.11 -10.04
C ASN A 148 -14.06 -0.14 -9.76
N SER A 149 -14.64 0.99 -9.35
CA SER A 149 -16.04 1.07 -8.93
C SER A 149 -17.05 0.75 -10.04
N SER A 150 -16.63 0.77 -11.30
CA SER A 150 -17.48 0.45 -12.46
C SER A 150 -17.24 -0.93 -13.06
N SER A 151 -16.00 -1.44 -13.01
CA SER A 151 -15.60 -2.72 -13.63
C SER A 151 -15.28 -3.83 -12.63
N GLY A 152 -15.26 -3.52 -11.32
CA GLY A 152 -15.03 -4.50 -10.26
C GLY A 152 -13.55 -4.82 -10.03
N SER A 153 -13.30 -6.02 -9.48
CA SER A 153 -11.98 -6.48 -9.04
C SER A 153 -11.02 -6.76 -10.19
N ILE A 154 -9.74 -6.43 -10.00
CA ILE A 154 -8.66 -6.73 -10.95
C ILE A 154 -7.97 -8.01 -10.51
N ASN A 155 -8.54 -9.12 -10.92
CA ASN A 155 -8.23 -10.46 -10.45
C ASN A 155 -6.74 -10.83 -10.51
N LEU A 156 -6.05 -10.45 -11.58
CA LEU A 156 -4.62 -10.74 -11.76
C LEU A 156 -3.76 -10.16 -10.64
N VAL A 157 -4.11 -9.00 -10.09
CA VAL A 157 -3.34 -8.39 -8.99
C VAL A 157 -3.48 -9.20 -7.71
N TYR A 158 -4.67 -9.74 -7.42
CA TYR A 158 -4.87 -10.65 -6.28
C TYR A 158 -4.08 -11.96 -6.44
N ASP A 159 -4.05 -12.53 -7.66
CA ASP A 159 -3.26 -13.74 -7.94
C ASP A 159 -1.75 -13.49 -7.73
N LEU A 160 -1.26 -12.34 -8.15
CA LEU A 160 0.12 -11.91 -7.94
C LEU A 160 0.45 -11.63 -6.47
N LEU A 161 -0.49 -11.02 -5.70
CA LEU A 161 -0.36 -10.87 -4.24
C LEU A 161 -0.21 -12.22 -3.52
N GLY A 162 -0.86 -13.26 -4.02
CA GLY A 162 -0.71 -14.62 -3.51
C GLY A 162 0.66 -15.23 -3.82
N ARG A 163 1.22 -14.91 -4.99
CA ARG A 163 2.49 -15.45 -5.49
C ARG A 163 3.71 -14.74 -4.91
N TYR A 164 3.66 -13.43 -4.82
CA TYR A 164 4.77 -12.61 -4.30
C TYR A 164 4.62 -12.37 -2.80
N ALA A 165 5.73 -12.45 -2.05
CA ALA A 165 5.74 -12.25 -0.60
C ALA A 165 5.71 -10.76 -0.19
N CYS A 166 4.99 -9.93 -0.93
CA CYS A 166 4.84 -8.51 -0.65
C CYS A 166 3.82 -8.24 0.46
N HIS A 167 3.95 -7.06 1.08
CA HIS A 167 3.05 -6.53 2.09
C HIS A 167 2.32 -5.31 1.55
N ILE A 168 1.02 -5.18 1.86
CA ILE A 168 0.26 -3.96 1.57
C ILE A 168 0.56 -2.95 2.67
N VAL A 169 1.07 -1.78 2.28
CA VAL A 169 1.51 -0.71 3.19
C VAL A 169 0.69 0.57 3.08
N GLY A 170 -0.24 0.60 2.14
CA GLY A 170 -1.16 1.73 1.94
C GLY A 170 -2.13 1.47 0.80
N GLU A 171 -3.06 2.39 0.65
CA GLU A 171 -3.96 2.45 -0.50
C GLU A 171 -4.18 3.89 -0.96
N GLN A 172 -4.51 4.05 -2.24
CA GLN A 172 -4.83 5.32 -2.87
C GLN A 172 -6.09 5.17 -3.72
N LEU A 173 -7.07 6.05 -3.52
CA LEU A 173 -8.20 6.21 -4.43
C LEU A 173 -7.85 7.23 -5.51
N VAL A 174 -8.06 6.86 -6.75
CA VAL A 174 -7.90 7.77 -7.89
C VAL A 174 -9.25 7.91 -8.60
N ARG A 175 -9.75 9.11 -8.65
CA ARG A 175 -10.91 9.43 -9.46
C ARG A 175 -10.55 9.35 -10.93
N VAL A 176 -11.32 8.58 -11.69
CA VAL A 176 -11.10 8.41 -13.13
C VAL A 176 -11.81 9.56 -13.87
N GLU A 177 -11.06 10.63 -14.08
CA GLU A 177 -11.53 11.82 -14.81
C GLU A 177 -10.95 11.79 -16.23
N HIS A 178 -11.83 11.67 -17.22
CA HIS A 178 -11.43 11.72 -18.62
C HIS A 178 -11.57 13.13 -19.18
N CYS A 179 -10.53 13.57 -19.87
CA CYS A 179 -10.49 14.81 -20.63
C CYS A 179 -10.33 14.53 -22.11
N LEU A 180 -10.88 15.39 -22.96
CA LEU A 180 -10.53 15.45 -24.38
C LEU A 180 -9.27 16.28 -24.52
N LEU A 181 -8.21 15.69 -25.02
CA LEU A 181 -6.88 16.26 -25.17
C LEU A 181 -6.54 16.45 -26.65
N GLY A 182 -5.96 17.57 -27.01
CA GLY A 182 -5.47 17.84 -28.36
C GLY A 182 -4.14 18.56 -28.33
N VAL A 183 -3.52 18.71 -29.49
CA VAL A 183 -2.30 19.52 -29.64
C VAL A 183 -2.59 20.99 -29.35
N PRO A 184 -1.59 21.79 -28.93
CA PRO A 184 -1.78 23.19 -28.60
C PRO A 184 -2.52 23.98 -29.70
N GLY A 185 -3.56 24.72 -29.28
CA GLY A 185 -4.43 25.51 -30.15
C GLY A 185 -5.46 24.72 -30.95
N ALA A 186 -5.62 23.39 -30.71
CA ALA A 186 -6.74 22.61 -31.25
C ALA A 186 -8.04 22.98 -30.56
N LYS A 187 -9.12 23.08 -31.32
CA LYS A 187 -10.46 23.39 -30.85
C LYS A 187 -11.42 22.24 -31.10
N LEU A 188 -12.53 22.22 -30.37
CA LEU A 188 -13.53 21.15 -30.47
C LEU A 188 -14.03 20.97 -31.92
N GLU A 189 -14.22 22.07 -32.65
CA GLU A 189 -14.66 22.09 -34.04
C GLU A 189 -13.67 21.49 -35.04
N ASP A 190 -12.36 21.46 -34.69
CA ASP A 190 -11.31 20.91 -35.56
C ASP A 190 -11.33 19.36 -35.52
N ILE A 191 -11.82 18.75 -34.44
CA ILE A 191 -11.68 17.32 -34.19
C ILE A 191 -12.48 16.49 -35.20
N ARG A 192 -11.83 15.43 -35.68
CA ARG A 192 -12.38 14.41 -36.60
C ARG A 192 -12.16 13.01 -36.07
N THR A 193 -11.00 12.75 -35.43
CA THR A 193 -10.64 11.42 -34.91
C THR A 193 -10.30 11.50 -33.44
N VAL A 194 -10.86 10.58 -32.66
CA VAL A 194 -10.62 10.48 -31.20
C VAL A 194 -10.03 9.11 -30.88
N TYR A 195 -8.92 9.12 -30.17
CA TYR A 195 -8.18 7.94 -29.74
C TYR A 195 -8.35 7.70 -28.25
N SER A 196 -8.58 6.46 -27.84
CA SER A 196 -8.61 6.07 -26.42
C SER A 196 -8.61 4.54 -26.28
N HIS A 197 -8.52 4.05 -25.04
CA HIS A 197 -8.86 2.67 -24.72
C HIS A 197 -10.37 2.46 -24.86
N GLU A 198 -10.82 1.25 -25.22
CA GLU A 198 -12.25 0.93 -25.34
C GLU A 198 -13.06 1.30 -24.11
N GLN A 199 -12.49 1.05 -22.91
CA GLN A 199 -13.13 1.43 -21.65
C GLN A 199 -13.22 2.96 -21.48
N GLY A 200 -12.28 3.74 -22.02
CA GLY A 200 -12.34 5.21 -22.01
C GLY A 200 -13.52 5.70 -22.85
N PHE A 201 -13.76 5.10 -24.01
CA PHE A 201 -14.94 5.39 -24.82
C PHE A 201 -16.24 5.00 -24.11
N ALA A 202 -16.29 3.79 -23.52
CA ALA A 202 -17.45 3.30 -22.77
C ALA A 202 -17.80 4.16 -21.54
N GLN A 203 -16.84 4.90 -21.02
CA GLN A 203 -17.03 5.84 -19.89
C GLN A 203 -17.47 7.26 -20.32
N CYS A 204 -17.42 7.57 -21.63
CA CYS A 204 -17.77 8.88 -22.18
C CYS A 204 -18.92 8.85 -23.20
N PRO A 205 -19.93 7.96 -23.12
CA PRO A 205 -20.93 7.78 -24.18
C PRO A 205 -21.81 9.01 -24.40
N VAL A 206 -22.13 9.77 -23.34
CA VAL A 206 -22.98 10.98 -23.46
C VAL A 206 -22.25 12.07 -24.24
N PHE A 207 -20.96 12.28 -23.96
CA PHE A 207 -20.15 13.28 -24.66
C PHE A 207 -19.91 12.87 -26.11
N LEU A 208 -19.51 11.62 -26.38
CA LEU A 208 -19.28 11.13 -27.74
C LEU A 208 -20.57 11.11 -28.56
N GLY A 209 -21.72 10.85 -27.96
CA GLY A 209 -23.03 10.91 -28.61
C GLY A 209 -23.42 12.31 -29.13
N GLN A 210 -22.79 13.38 -28.62
CA GLN A 210 -22.96 14.74 -29.13
C GLN A 210 -22.14 15.03 -30.39
N HIS A 211 -21.20 14.12 -30.73
CA HIS A 211 -20.26 14.24 -31.84
C HIS A 211 -20.25 12.98 -32.70
N PRO A 212 -21.40 12.59 -33.31
CA PRO A 212 -21.51 11.36 -34.09
C PRO A 212 -20.65 11.37 -35.37
N GLU A 213 -20.18 12.55 -35.77
CA GLU A 213 -19.28 12.75 -36.92
C GLU A 213 -17.82 12.33 -36.62
N TRP A 214 -17.44 12.11 -35.36
CA TRP A 214 -16.08 11.72 -35.01
C TRP A 214 -15.83 10.23 -35.23
N VAL A 215 -14.64 9.92 -35.73
CA VAL A 215 -14.15 8.54 -35.83
C VAL A 215 -13.45 8.17 -34.52
N THR A 216 -13.95 7.15 -33.83
CA THR A 216 -13.30 6.62 -32.61
C THR A 216 -12.34 5.49 -32.97
N THR A 217 -11.08 5.59 -32.53
CA THR A 217 -10.04 4.59 -32.80
C THR A 217 -9.49 4.02 -31.49
N PRO A 218 -9.69 2.73 -31.20
CA PRO A 218 -9.23 2.11 -29.97
C PRO A 218 -7.70 1.97 -29.93
N TYR A 219 -7.16 2.19 -28.74
CA TYR A 219 -5.74 2.04 -28.38
C TYR A 219 -5.57 1.18 -27.14
N LEU A 220 -4.33 0.69 -26.92
CA LEU A 220 -4.02 -0.23 -25.83
C LEU A 220 -4.29 0.35 -24.44
N ASN A 221 -4.04 1.66 -24.24
CA ASN A 221 -4.45 2.42 -23.05
C ASN A 221 -4.59 3.92 -23.38
N THR A 222 -5.21 4.68 -22.48
CA THR A 222 -5.52 6.10 -22.66
C THR A 222 -4.26 6.97 -22.76
N ALA A 223 -3.20 6.66 -22.02
CA ALA A 223 -1.95 7.43 -22.07
C ALA A 223 -1.17 7.20 -23.37
N ILE A 224 -1.20 5.97 -23.93
CA ILE A 224 -0.64 5.68 -25.26
C ILE A 224 -1.41 6.45 -26.33
N ALA A 225 -2.73 6.55 -26.22
CA ALA A 225 -3.54 7.35 -27.14
C ALA A 225 -3.16 8.84 -27.07
N ALA A 226 -2.96 9.39 -25.88
CA ALA A 226 -2.49 10.77 -25.71
C ALA A 226 -1.11 11.00 -26.33
N ARG A 227 -0.15 10.09 -26.08
CA ARG A 227 1.17 10.15 -26.70
C ARG A 227 1.07 10.13 -28.23
N HIS A 228 0.26 9.25 -28.78
CA HIS A 228 0.05 9.15 -30.22
C HIS A 228 -0.47 10.45 -30.82
N VAL A 229 -1.46 11.10 -30.20
CA VAL A 229 -1.99 12.40 -30.66
C VAL A 229 -0.90 13.49 -30.62
N ALA A 230 -0.05 13.49 -29.60
CA ALA A 230 1.08 14.40 -29.52
C ALA A 230 2.09 14.17 -30.66
N GLU A 231 2.40 12.90 -30.98
CA GLU A 231 3.29 12.51 -32.07
C GLU A 231 2.74 12.87 -33.47
N LEU A 232 1.41 12.79 -33.66
CA LEU A 232 0.75 13.19 -34.91
C LEU A 232 0.87 14.70 -35.18
N GLY A 233 0.81 15.53 -34.14
CA GLY A 233 0.92 16.99 -34.28
C GLY A 233 -0.23 17.66 -35.03
N ASP A 234 -1.32 16.96 -35.32
CA ASP A 234 -2.45 17.42 -36.13
C ASP A 234 -3.65 17.77 -35.28
N ARG A 235 -4.19 18.98 -35.46
CA ARG A 235 -5.32 19.53 -34.71
C ARG A 235 -6.64 18.78 -34.89
N SER A 236 -6.76 17.97 -35.96
CA SER A 236 -7.95 17.17 -36.22
C SER A 236 -8.04 15.91 -35.34
N ASN A 237 -6.99 15.63 -34.55
CA ASN A 237 -6.90 14.45 -33.73
C ASN A 237 -6.96 14.81 -32.24
N ALA A 238 -7.72 14.03 -31.47
CA ALA A 238 -7.82 14.18 -30.03
C ALA A 238 -7.67 12.83 -29.32
N ALA A 239 -7.32 12.86 -28.04
CA ALA A 239 -7.29 11.68 -27.18
C ALA A 239 -8.23 11.87 -25.98
N ILE A 240 -8.89 10.78 -25.56
CA ILE A 240 -9.53 10.72 -24.25
C ILE A 240 -8.54 10.11 -23.27
N ALA A 241 -8.04 10.92 -22.32
CA ALA A 241 -7.06 10.51 -21.33
C ALA A 241 -7.12 11.37 -20.05
N SER A 242 -6.18 11.13 -19.14
CA SER A 242 -6.04 11.86 -17.87
C SER A 242 -5.44 13.25 -18.05
N ARG A 243 -5.63 14.15 -17.09
CA ARG A 243 -4.94 15.46 -17.02
C ARG A 243 -3.42 15.29 -16.97
N LEU A 244 -2.93 14.26 -16.26
CA LEU A 244 -1.51 13.97 -16.15
C LEU A 244 -0.90 13.59 -17.52
N ALA A 245 -1.65 12.89 -18.37
CA ALA A 245 -1.22 12.60 -19.75
C ALA A 245 -1.07 13.88 -20.59
N ALA A 246 -1.95 14.88 -20.41
CA ALA A 246 -1.81 16.17 -21.05
C ALA A 246 -0.50 16.87 -20.64
N GLU A 247 -0.19 16.90 -19.34
CA GLU A 247 1.06 17.47 -18.81
C GLU A 247 2.30 16.79 -19.40
N HIS A 248 2.31 15.44 -19.43
CA HIS A 248 3.46 14.66 -19.92
C HIS A 248 3.74 14.83 -21.41
N TYR A 249 2.70 14.90 -22.23
CA TYR A 249 2.82 14.91 -23.68
C TYR A 249 2.65 16.29 -24.31
N GLY A 250 2.55 17.36 -23.50
CA GLY A 250 2.42 18.73 -23.99
C GLY A 250 1.12 18.96 -24.75
N LEU A 251 0.05 18.24 -24.38
CA LEU A 251 -1.28 18.43 -24.96
C LEU A 251 -2.08 19.45 -24.14
N GLU A 252 -3.01 20.11 -24.79
CA GLU A 252 -3.99 20.98 -24.15
C GLU A 252 -5.30 20.24 -23.88
N ILE A 253 -5.95 20.59 -22.75
CA ILE A 253 -7.28 20.07 -22.43
C ILE A 253 -8.30 20.89 -23.22
N ILE A 254 -8.85 20.29 -24.28
CA ILE A 254 -9.92 20.88 -25.09
C ILE A 254 -11.23 20.92 -24.28
N LYS A 255 -11.55 19.80 -23.61
CA LYS A 255 -12.74 19.67 -22.77
C LYS A 255 -12.43 18.82 -21.54
N PRO A 256 -12.54 19.36 -20.31
CA PRO A 256 -12.41 18.57 -19.10
C PRO A 256 -13.67 17.77 -18.79
N ASP A 257 -13.51 16.74 -17.96
CA ASP A 257 -14.60 16.03 -17.26
C ASP A 257 -15.71 15.51 -18.18
N ILE A 258 -15.29 14.85 -19.29
CA ILE A 258 -16.20 14.34 -20.31
C ILE A 258 -16.82 12.97 -20.00
N HIS A 259 -16.41 12.35 -18.88
CA HIS A 259 -16.94 11.08 -18.41
C HIS A 259 -18.40 11.20 -17.94
N SER A 260 -19.21 10.20 -18.24
CA SER A 260 -20.65 10.23 -17.97
C SER A 260 -21.01 9.88 -16.53
N TYR A 261 -20.16 9.14 -15.83
CA TYR A 261 -20.39 8.70 -14.45
C TYR A 261 -19.38 9.35 -13.49
N GLN A 262 -19.88 10.24 -12.62
CA GLN A 262 -19.04 11.05 -11.72
C GLN A 262 -18.41 10.25 -10.55
N GLY A 263 -18.93 9.07 -10.23
CA GLY A 263 -18.48 8.21 -9.14
C GLY A 263 -17.42 7.17 -9.52
N ASN A 264 -16.78 7.30 -10.68
CA ASN A 264 -15.79 6.31 -11.12
C ASN A 264 -14.44 6.51 -10.42
N HIS A 265 -14.10 5.56 -9.55
CA HIS A 265 -12.83 5.54 -8.82
C HIS A 265 -12.12 4.21 -9.04
N THR A 266 -10.81 4.27 -9.10
CA THR A 266 -9.95 3.08 -9.04
C THR A 266 -9.20 3.08 -7.71
N ARG A 267 -9.30 1.97 -7.00
CA ARG A 267 -8.56 1.73 -5.77
C ARG A 267 -7.24 1.05 -6.11
N PHE A 268 -6.15 1.69 -5.70
CA PHE A 268 -4.80 1.19 -5.82
C PHE A 268 -4.28 0.78 -4.45
N ILE A 269 -3.53 -0.31 -4.40
CA ILE A 269 -2.74 -0.70 -3.22
C ILE A 269 -1.29 -0.29 -3.43
N VAL A 270 -0.64 0.05 -2.33
CA VAL A 270 0.80 0.27 -2.26
C VAL A 270 1.43 -0.95 -1.60
N VAL A 271 2.33 -1.60 -2.31
CA VAL A 271 3.02 -2.81 -1.83
C VAL A 271 4.50 -2.56 -1.59
N SER A 272 5.09 -3.32 -0.65
CA SER A 272 6.51 -3.30 -0.33
C SER A 272 7.00 -4.72 -0.03
N ALA A 273 8.29 -5.00 -0.24
CA ALA A 273 8.90 -6.28 0.12
C ALA A 273 8.95 -6.50 1.64
N SER A 274 8.91 -5.44 2.44
CA SER A 274 8.95 -5.50 3.90
C SER A 274 7.72 -4.84 4.50
N PRO A 275 7.22 -5.30 5.66
CA PRO A 275 6.14 -4.63 6.36
C PRO A 275 6.61 -3.26 6.86
N VAL A 276 6.07 -2.21 6.29
CA VAL A 276 6.33 -0.81 6.69
C VAL A 276 5.01 -0.20 7.12
N SER A 277 4.99 0.50 8.25
CA SER A 277 3.81 1.26 8.66
C SER A 277 3.91 2.69 8.15
N ILE A 278 2.99 3.08 7.27
CA ILE A 278 2.84 4.45 6.79
C ILE A 278 1.60 5.04 7.46
N GLY A 279 1.81 5.80 8.55
CA GLY A 279 0.74 6.36 9.37
C GLY A 279 0.16 5.39 10.39
N VAL A 280 -0.91 5.81 11.07
CA VAL A 280 -1.65 4.97 12.03
C VAL A 280 -2.66 4.13 11.26
N PRO A 281 -2.59 2.78 11.32
CA PRO A 281 -3.47 1.93 10.55
C PRO A 281 -4.91 1.99 11.07
N ASP A 282 -5.87 2.03 10.15
CA ASP A 282 -7.32 1.92 10.41
C ASP A 282 -7.99 0.90 9.49
N LYS A 283 -7.19 0.26 8.63
CA LYS A 283 -7.59 -0.81 7.72
C LYS A 283 -6.53 -1.91 7.70
N ALA A 284 -6.96 -3.14 7.50
CA ALA A 284 -6.06 -4.27 7.29
C ALA A 284 -6.57 -5.14 6.15
N THR A 285 -5.66 -5.81 5.45
CA THR A 285 -5.99 -6.84 4.46
C THR A 285 -5.38 -8.16 4.88
N SER A 286 -6.19 -9.21 4.88
CA SER A 286 -5.74 -10.58 5.16
C SER A 286 -6.22 -11.56 4.08
N THR A 287 -5.53 -12.69 3.99
CA THR A 287 -5.96 -13.82 3.16
C THR A 287 -6.14 -15.05 4.02
N PHE A 288 -7.07 -15.90 3.60
CA PHE A 288 -7.24 -17.23 4.20
C PHE A 288 -7.77 -18.24 3.17
N VAL A 289 -7.40 -19.49 3.39
CA VAL A 289 -7.90 -20.65 2.63
C VAL A 289 -8.69 -21.51 3.61
N VAL A 290 -9.97 -21.73 3.33
CA VAL A 290 -10.84 -22.55 4.19
C VAL A 290 -10.70 -24.02 3.82
N ARG A 291 -10.85 -24.90 4.81
CA ARG A 291 -10.99 -26.33 4.59
C ARG A 291 -12.25 -26.61 3.75
N HIS A 292 -12.16 -27.58 2.86
CA HIS A 292 -13.30 -27.98 2.02
C HIS A 292 -14.35 -28.78 2.84
N GLU A 293 -14.98 -28.12 3.80
CA GLU A 293 -15.95 -28.66 4.73
C GLU A 293 -17.20 -27.77 4.84
N ARG A 294 -18.32 -28.36 5.20
CA ARG A 294 -19.58 -27.60 5.39
C ARG A 294 -19.41 -26.53 6.48
N GLY A 295 -19.74 -25.29 6.17
CA GLY A 295 -19.71 -24.16 7.09
C GLY A 295 -18.32 -23.56 7.37
N SER A 296 -17.23 -24.02 6.72
CA SER A 296 -15.87 -23.50 6.97
C SER A 296 -15.76 -22.01 6.71
N LEU A 297 -16.31 -21.52 5.59
CA LEU A 297 -16.30 -20.08 5.30
C LEU A 297 -17.07 -19.28 6.36
N MET A 298 -18.23 -19.80 6.80
CA MET A 298 -19.01 -19.12 7.83
C MET A 298 -18.26 -19.03 9.16
N ARG A 299 -17.55 -20.10 9.59
CA ARG A 299 -16.72 -20.07 10.82
C ARG A 299 -15.59 -19.05 10.69
N ALA A 300 -14.88 -19.04 9.54
CA ALA A 300 -13.84 -18.02 9.30
C ALA A 300 -14.39 -16.60 9.38
N LEU A 301 -15.55 -16.32 8.73
CA LEU A 301 -16.19 -15.01 8.76
C LEU A 301 -16.67 -14.64 10.18
N SER A 302 -17.10 -15.60 10.98
CA SER A 302 -17.51 -15.37 12.38
C SER A 302 -16.35 -14.93 13.26
N SER A 303 -15.10 -15.31 12.95
CA SER A 303 -13.92 -14.85 13.69
C SER A 303 -13.71 -13.34 13.58
N PHE A 304 -13.97 -12.76 12.40
CA PHE A 304 -13.90 -11.30 12.20
C PHE A 304 -14.99 -10.58 13.01
N ALA A 305 -16.22 -11.07 12.92
CA ALA A 305 -17.35 -10.50 13.67
C ALA A 305 -17.14 -10.56 15.19
N ALA A 306 -16.61 -11.66 15.72
CA ALA A 306 -16.31 -11.82 17.13
C ALA A 306 -15.26 -10.82 17.65
N MET A 307 -14.36 -10.33 16.78
CA MET A 307 -13.38 -9.29 17.09
C MET A 307 -13.91 -7.87 16.86
N GLY A 308 -15.19 -7.69 16.53
CA GLY A 308 -15.81 -6.40 16.25
C GLY A 308 -15.25 -5.73 14.98
N MET A 309 -14.72 -6.52 14.04
CA MET A 309 -14.22 -6.03 12.77
C MET A 309 -15.30 -6.03 11.71
N ASN A 310 -15.32 -4.98 10.87
CA ASN A 310 -16.18 -4.89 9.71
C ASN A 310 -15.40 -5.29 8.45
N LEU A 311 -16.01 -6.16 7.63
CA LEU A 311 -15.47 -6.52 6.32
C LEU A 311 -15.98 -5.50 5.30
N THR A 312 -15.07 -4.79 4.66
CA THR A 312 -15.40 -3.79 3.63
C THR A 312 -15.23 -4.33 2.22
N HIS A 313 -14.47 -5.41 2.06
CA HIS A 313 -14.28 -6.10 0.79
C HIS A 313 -14.03 -7.60 1.03
N ILE A 314 -14.52 -8.44 0.12
CA ILE A 314 -14.19 -9.86 0.07
C ILE A 314 -14.09 -10.29 -1.40
N GLU A 315 -12.97 -10.92 -1.76
CA GLU A 315 -12.70 -11.45 -3.08
C GLU A 315 -12.25 -12.90 -2.95
N SER A 316 -12.76 -13.80 -3.80
CA SER A 316 -12.37 -15.20 -3.82
C SER A 316 -11.57 -15.52 -5.08
N ARG A 317 -10.40 -16.15 -4.93
CA ARG A 317 -9.56 -16.58 -6.04
C ARG A 317 -9.33 -18.08 -6.00
N PRO A 318 -9.51 -18.81 -7.11
CA PRO A 318 -9.21 -20.24 -7.17
C PRO A 318 -7.70 -20.45 -6.97
N LEU A 319 -7.35 -21.49 -6.22
CA LEU A 319 -5.97 -21.93 -6.10
C LEU A 319 -5.64 -22.89 -7.26
N HIS A 320 -4.61 -22.53 -8.04
CA HIS A 320 -4.20 -23.35 -9.20
C HIS A 320 -3.52 -24.68 -8.81
N GLU A 321 -3.04 -24.77 -7.56
CA GLU A 321 -2.36 -25.95 -7.03
C GLU A 321 -3.33 -27.09 -6.68
N ASN A 322 -4.54 -26.74 -6.24
CA ASN A 322 -5.58 -27.67 -5.82
C ASN A 322 -6.93 -27.35 -6.48
N ASN A 323 -7.51 -28.31 -7.17
CA ASN A 323 -8.82 -28.13 -7.78
C ASN A 323 -9.90 -27.88 -6.71
N TRP A 324 -10.71 -26.83 -6.94
CA TRP A 324 -11.86 -26.47 -6.11
C TRP A 324 -11.55 -25.85 -4.74
N GLU A 325 -10.29 -25.46 -4.49
CA GLU A 325 -9.92 -24.64 -3.33
C GLU A 325 -9.85 -23.15 -3.69
N TYR A 326 -10.22 -22.31 -2.74
CA TYR A 326 -10.28 -20.85 -2.92
C TYR A 326 -9.48 -20.14 -1.82
N CYS A 327 -8.67 -19.18 -2.25
CA CYS A 327 -8.09 -18.18 -1.38
C CYS A 327 -9.03 -16.98 -1.29
N PHE A 328 -9.42 -16.59 -0.10
CA PHE A 328 -10.23 -15.41 0.15
C PHE A 328 -9.32 -14.24 0.57
N TYR A 329 -9.51 -13.10 -0.07
CA TYR A 329 -8.89 -11.82 0.27
C TYR A 329 -9.95 -10.97 0.94
N VAL A 330 -9.66 -10.43 2.12
CA VAL A 330 -10.61 -9.63 2.88
C VAL A 330 -9.98 -8.35 3.37
N ASP A 331 -10.69 -7.24 3.22
CA ASP A 331 -10.35 -5.96 3.80
C ASP A 331 -11.18 -5.74 5.06
N LEU A 332 -10.51 -5.31 6.12
CA LEU A 332 -11.03 -5.18 7.46
C LEU A 332 -10.90 -3.74 7.94
N THR A 333 -11.94 -3.22 8.57
CA THR A 333 -11.89 -1.98 9.35
C THR A 333 -12.37 -2.23 10.76
N GLY A 334 -11.98 -1.35 11.70
CA GLY A 334 -12.30 -1.48 13.12
C GLY A 334 -11.07 -1.24 13.99
N LYS A 335 -10.89 -2.04 15.03
CA LYS A 335 -9.74 -1.94 15.94
C LYS A 335 -8.50 -2.61 15.34
N ILE A 336 -7.76 -1.87 14.52
CA ILE A 336 -6.56 -2.35 13.81
C ILE A 336 -5.31 -2.15 14.69
N GLU A 337 -5.26 -2.87 15.81
CA GLU A 337 -4.10 -2.93 16.70
C GLU A 337 -3.34 -4.24 16.50
N GLU A 338 -2.01 -4.23 16.65
CA GLU A 338 -1.17 -5.41 16.47
C GLU A 338 -1.62 -6.61 17.32
N SER A 339 -1.98 -6.35 18.59
CA SER A 339 -2.50 -7.36 19.50
C SER A 339 -3.81 -7.99 19.02
N THR A 340 -4.73 -7.16 18.51
CA THR A 340 -6.04 -7.62 18.00
C THR A 340 -5.86 -8.42 16.71
N LEU A 341 -5.02 -7.95 15.80
CA LEU A 341 -4.72 -8.67 14.55
C LEU A 341 -4.02 -10.01 14.81
N ARG A 342 -3.12 -10.08 15.79
CA ARG A 342 -2.49 -11.34 16.18
C ARG A 342 -3.51 -12.36 16.69
N ILE A 343 -4.41 -11.96 17.60
CA ILE A 343 -5.47 -12.83 18.13
C ILE A 343 -6.41 -13.28 17.01
N LEU A 344 -6.75 -12.39 16.07
CA LEU A 344 -7.55 -12.72 14.90
C LEU A 344 -6.87 -13.80 14.05
N MET A 345 -5.58 -13.64 13.73
CA MET A 345 -4.84 -14.61 12.92
C MET A 345 -4.71 -15.96 13.62
N GLU A 346 -4.53 -15.98 14.96
CA GLU A 346 -4.54 -17.19 15.77
C GLU A 346 -5.93 -17.88 15.77
N SER A 347 -7.02 -17.09 15.76
CA SER A 347 -8.39 -17.62 15.65
C SER A 347 -8.63 -18.24 14.26
N LEU A 348 -8.30 -17.53 13.19
CA LEU A 348 -8.45 -18.00 11.82
C LEU A 348 -7.65 -19.29 11.55
N ALA A 349 -6.46 -19.42 12.13
CA ALA A 349 -5.61 -20.61 11.96
C ALA A 349 -6.26 -21.91 12.50
N LYS A 350 -7.30 -21.83 13.34
CA LYS A 350 -8.02 -23.01 13.82
C LYS A 350 -8.98 -23.58 12.78
N ASP A 351 -9.59 -22.71 11.98
CA ASP A 351 -10.64 -23.05 11.02
C ASP A 351 -10.16 -23.04 9.56
N CYS A 352 -9.00 -22.40 9.28
CA CYS A 352 -8.43 -22.25 7.98
C CYS A 352 -7.17 -23.14 7.81
N GLU A 353 -6.90 -23.58 6.58
CA GLU A 353 -5.68 -24.31 6.26
C GLU A 353 -4.47 -23.38 6.21
N ARG A 354 -4.67 -22.21 5.65
CA ARG A 354 -3.67 -21.15 5.55
C ARG A 354 -4.32 -19.81 5.83
N CYS A 355 -3.63 -18.95 6.56
CA CYS A 355 -4.03 -17.55 6.72
C CYS A 355 -2.79 -16.66 6.79
N ARG A 356 -2.89 -15.45 6.21
CA ARG A 356 -1.80 -14.48 6.18
C ARG A 356 -2.36 -13.07 6.31
N LEU A 357 -1.78 -12.26 7.19
CA LEU A 357 -1.97 -10.82 7.20
C LEU A 357 -1.10 -10.21 6.09
N LEU A 358 -1.72 -9.60 5.09
CA LEU A 358 -1.00 -8.93 4.00
C LEU A 358 -0.50 -7.56 4.42
N GLY A 359 -1.22 -6.89 5.32
CA GLY A 359 -0.80 -5.62 5.89
C GLY A 359 -1.87 -4.95 6.73
N ALA A 360 -1.41 -3.98 7.54
CA ALA A 360 -2.24 -3.03 8.26
C ALA A 360 -1.77 -1.62 7.88
N TYR A 361 -2.66 -0.77 7.40
CA TYR A 361 -2.33 0.49 6.77
C TYR A 361 -3.42 1.54 6.97
N LYS A 362 -3.12 2.77 6.60
CA LYS A 362 -4.09 3.86 6.60
C LYS A 362 -4.99 3.73 5.37
N ALA A 363 -6.31 3.69 5.59
CA ALA A 363 -7.29 3.72 4.51
C ALA A 363 -7.20 5.03 3.72
N ALA A 364 -7.36 4.94 2.39
CA ALA A 364 -7.53 6.11 1.56
C ALA A 364 -8.84 6.82 1.93
N LYS A 365 -8.83 8.15 1.86
CA LYS A 365 -10.03 8.97 2.00
C LYS A 365 -10.58 9.30 0.62
N GLU A 366 -11.90 9.29 0.49
CA GLU A 366 -12.61 9.82 -0.68
C GLU A 366 -12.39 11.30 -0.86
#